data_f2f8cf6781226bafe6460292c7a25a60
#
_entry.id   f2f8cf6781226bafe6460292c7a25a60
#
_cell.length_a   1.000
_cell.length_b   1.000
_cell.length_c   1.000
_cell.angle_alpha   90.00
_cell.angle_beta   90.00
_cell.angle_gamma   90.00
#
_symmetry.space_group_name_H-M   'P 1'
#
loop_
_entity.id
_entity.type
_entity.pdbx_description
1 polymer ?
#
loop_
_entity_poly.entity_id
_entity_poly.type
_entity_poly.pdbx_seq_one_letter_code
_entity_poly.pdbx_strand_id
1 'polypeptide(L)'
;MKKKFSILIIFLSFIISADVEISNKTLLFCLNQNEALLNINEKGLISIEERNDLFNLFTSLPNSYFIEPWLVSASDQDKSGDIALNRIYKITFSDIDRSSLYNIKNNLKQISSIYRVEDDYLRKPFYQPNDPKYNQQWFIEQVQADVAWDLWDIPNEIPGSADILLASVDTGVDWDHADLVNNIWQNLGEDADGDGQTIEYINGEWVLDPGDINGVDDDDWDNAPGTYIDDLIGWDPSGLNGLDDNDPSPKSGANSWGTWAHGTHVAGLLASSTDNSYGISSIAFNSKILSVKVS
;
A
#
# COMPACT_ATOMS: atom_id res chain seq x y z
N MET A 1 -21.36 -33.81 50.58
CA MET A 1 -20.48 -34.24 49.45
C MET A 1 -20.78 -33.37 48.24
N LYS A 2 -19.93 -32.37 47.95
CA LYS A 2 -20.07 -31.52 46.75
C LYS A 2 -19.20 -32.14 45.64
N LYS A 3 -19.82 -32.62 44.57
CA LYS A 3 -19.12 -33.09 43.35
C LYS A 3 -18.59 -31.88 42.59
N LYS A 4 -17.27 -31.77 42.49
CA LYS A 4 -16.61 -30.82 41.55
C LYS A 4 -16.68 -31.42 40.15
N PHE A 5 -17.38 -30.76 39.25
CA PHE A 5 -17.25 -31.01 37.81
C PHE A 5 -16.04 -30.22 37.28
N SER A 6 -15.03 -30.95 36.87
CA SER A 6 -13.92 -30.34 36.10
C SER A 6 -14.31 -30.38 34.64
N ILE A 7 -14.51 -29.17 34.04
CA ILE A 7 -14.69 -29.05 32.61
C ILE A 7 -13.28 -29.00 32.02
N LEU A 8 -12.90 -30.02 31.28
CA LEU A 8 -11.70 -30.08 30.48
C LEU A 8 -11.99 -29.34 29.15
N ILE A 9 -11.51 -28.09 29.02
CA ILE A 9 -11.55 -27.34 27.75
C ILE A 9 -10.34 -27.81 26.93
N ILE A 10 -10.61 -28.64 25.93
CA ILE A 10 -9.61 -28.98 24.92
C ILE A 10 -9.56 -27.82 23.93
N PHE A 11 -8.55 -26.98 24.04
CA PHE A 11 -8.20 -26.05 22.95
C PHE A 11 -7.66 -26.90 21.79
N LEU A 12 -8.51 -27.18 20.81
CA LEU A 12 -8.03 -27.56 19.48
C LEU A 12 -7.49 -26.27 18.82
N SER A 13 -6.20 -26.06 18.95
CA SER A 13 -5.48 -25.13 18.08
C SER A 13 -5.51 -25.71 16.66
N PHE A 14 -6.46 -25.28 15.85
CA PHE A 14 -6.33 -25.40 14.42
C PHE A 14 -5.15 -24.50 14.00
N ILE A 15 -3.98 -25.10 13.87
CA ILE A 15 -2.93 -24.51 13.04
C ILE A 15 -3.49 -24.64 11.63
N ILE A 16 -4.10 -23.57 11.12
CA ILE A 16 -4.32 -23.40 9.69
C ILE A 16 -2.88 -23.20 9.15
N SER A 17 -2.26 -24.28 8.72
CA SER A 17 -1.10 -24.21 7.85
C SER A 17 -1.63 -23.53 6.59
N ALA A 18 -1.35 -22.25 6.42
CA ALA A 18 -1.51 -21.60 5.14
C ALA A 18 -0.68 -22.42 4.14
N ASP A 19 -1.35 -22.99 3.14
CA ASP A 19 -0.66 -23.68 2.05
C ASP A 19 0.14 -22.61 1.26
N VAL A 20 1.39 -22.45 1.64
CA VAL A 20 2.31 -21.55 0.94
C VAL A 20 2.56 -22.16 -0.43
N GLU A 21 1.98 -21.60 -1.45
CA GLU A 21 2.20 -22.04 -2.82
C GLU A 21 3.60 -21.62 -3.27
N ILE A 22 4.39 -22.60 -3.72
CA ILE A 22 5.76 -22.40 -4.19
C ILE A 22 5.74 -22.46 -5.71
N SER A 23 6.42 -21.52 -6.37
CA SER A 23 6.60 -21.58 -7.81
C SER A 23 7.27 -22.88 -8.22
N ASN A 24 6.73 -23.52 -9.24
CA ASN A 24 7.27 -24.76 -9.80
C ASN A 24 8.43 -24.54 -10.76
N LYS A 25 8.75 -23.29 -11.10
CA LYS A 25 9.65 -22.94 -12.21
C LYS A 25 10.70 -21.90 -11.83
N THR A 26 10.64 -21.36 -10.63
CA THR A 26 11.50 -20.25 -10.22
C THR A 26 12.22 -20.50 -8.91
N LEU A 27 13.42 -19.98 -8.81
CA LEU A 27 14.20 -19.92 -7.57
C LEU A 27 14.74 -18.50 -7.41
N LEU A 28 14.91 -18.08 -6.15
CA LEU A 28 15.64 -16.87 -5.80
C LEU A 28 17.00 -17.27 -5.24
N PHE A 29 18.06 -16.55 -5.62
CA PHE A 29 19.38 -16.73 -5.02
C PHE A 29 20.05 -15.37 -4.80
N CYS A 30 20.83 -15.30 -3.75
CA CYS A 30 21.57 -14.12 -3.35
C CYS A 30 23.06 -14.39 -3.39
N LEU A 31 23.84 -13.48 -3.97
CA LEU A 31 25.30 -13.55 -3.95
C LEU A 31 25.86 -13.11 -2.59
N ASN A 32 27.05 -13.63 -2.24
CA ASN A 32 27.81 -13.11 -1.11
C ASN A 32 28.17 -11.62 -1.31
N GLN A 33 28.31 -10.87 -0.22
CA GLN A 33 28.55 -9.43 -0.25
C GLN A 33 29.83 -9.01 -1.00
N ASN A 34 30.85 -9.86 -0.98
CA ASN A 34 32.15 -9.56 -1.61
C ASN A 34 32.22 -9.98 -3.08
N GLU A 35 31.16 -10.56 -3.60
CA GLU A 35 31.10 -11.01 -4.98
C GLU A 35 30.73 -9.87 -5.92
N ALA A 36 31.23 -9.87 -7.14
CA ALA A 36 30.77 -8.95 -8.17
C ALA A 36 29.31 -9.24 -8.56
N LEU A 37 28.57 -8.22 -8.94
CA LEU A 37 27.22 -8.40 -9.51
C LEU A 37 27.30 -9.20 -10.81
N LEU A 38 26.22 -9.93 -11.12
CA LEU A 38 26.15 -10.71 -12.36
C LEU A 38 26.04 -9.78 -13.55
N ASN A 39 26.86 -10.02 -14.56
CA ASN A 39 26.69 -9.43 -15.88
C ASN A 39 25.75 -10.33 -16.69
N ILE A 40 24.50 -9.91 -16.85
CA ILE A 40 23.43 -10.66 -17.49
C ILE A 40 23.13 -9.99 -18.82
N ASN A 41 23.16 -10.76 -19.91
CA ASN A 41 22.81 -10.24 -21.23
C ASN A 41 21.28 -10.15 -21.42
N GLU A 42 20.84 -9.54 -22.52
CA GLU A 42 19.42 -9.37 -22.86
C GLU A 42 18.61 -10.69 -22.93
N LYS A 43 19.30 -11.83 -23.04
CA LYS A 43 18.66 -13.17 -23.02
C LYS A 43 18.62 -13.78 -21.63
N GLY A 44 18.99 -13.05 -20.59
CA GLY A 44 19.03 -13.56 -19.24
C GLY A 44 20.14 -14.58 -18.98
N LEU A 45 21.21 -14.57 -19.77
CA LEU A 45 22.35 -15.49 -19.64
C LEU A 45 23.54 -14.78 -19.02
N ILE A 46 24.26 -15.50 -18.13
CA ILE A 46 25.46 -15.00 -17.46
C ILE A 46 26.66 -15.09 -18.40
N SER A 47 27.54 -14.08 -18.37
CA SER A 47 28.81 -14.12 -19.12
C SER A 47 29.79 -15.14 -18.55
N ILE A 48 30.42 -15.92 -19.44
CA ILE A 48 31.38 -16.99 -19.08
C ILE A 48 32.64 -16.42 -18.39
N GLU A 49 33.08 -15.25 -18.82
CA GLU A 49 34.39 -14.72 -18.45
C GLU A 49 34.46 -14.28 -16.98
N GLU A 50 33.31 -14.09 -16.35
CA GLU A 50 33.24 -13.48 -15.02
C GLU A 50 32.85 -14.47 -13.91
N ARG A 51 32.20 -15.61 -14.23
CA ARG A 51 31.62 -16.51 -13.21
C ARG A 51 31.61 -17.98 -13.64
N ASN A 52 32.77 -18.61 -13.68
CA ASN A 52 32.92 -20.02 -14.04
C ASN A 52 32.11 -20.98 -13.17
N ASP A 53 31.95 -20.69 -11.90
CA ASP A 53 31.22 -21.50 -10.93
C ASP A 53 29.72 -21.59 -11.26
N LEU A 54 29.07 -20.45 -11.47
CA LEU A 54 27.66 -20.36 -11.86
C LEU A 54 27.45 -20.78 -13.31
N PHE A 55 28.35 -20.35 -14.19
CA PHE A 55 28.27 -20.68 -15.61
C PHE A 55 28.28 -22.20 -15.85
N ASN A 56 29.21 -22.92 -15.23
CA ASN A 56 29.29 -24.36 -15.38
C ASN A 56 28.02 -25.09 -14.86
N LEU A 57 27.42 -24.59 -13.80
CA LEU A 57 26.15 -25.12 -13.34
C LEU A 57 25.04 -24.89 -14.37
N PHE A 58 24.85 -23.65 -14.81
CA PHE A 58 23.72 -23.29 -15.67
C PHE A 58 23.85 -23.87 -17.10
N THR A 59 25.05 -23.95 -17.65
CA THR A 59 25.29 -24.58 -18.96
C THR A 59 25.09 -26.08 -18.96
N SER A 60 25.18 -26.73 -17.80
CA SER A 60 24.90 -28.15 -17.65
C SER A 60 23.41 -28.47 -17.53
N LEU A 61 22.55 -27.45 -17.40
CA LEU A 61 21.13 -27.66 -17.26
C LEU A 61 20.49 -28.04 -18.62
N PRO A 62 19.59 -29.03 -18.63
CA PRO A 62 18.96 -29.50 -19.86
C PRO A 62 17.91 -28.54 -20.42
N ASN A 63 17.46 -27.57 -19.63
CA ASN A 63 16.33 -26.72 -19.92
C ASN A 63 16.75 -25.27 -20.14
N SER A 64 16.03 -24.54 -20.97
CA SER A 64 16.22 -23.11 -21.12
C SER A 64 15.80 -22.38 -19.84
N TYR A 65 16.63 -21.44 -19.43
CA TYR A 65 16.41 -20.63 -18.25
C TYR A 65 16.61 -19.16 -18.57
N PHE A 66 16.09 -18.30 -17.69
CA PHE A 66 16.26 -16.85 -17.72
C PHE A 66 16.63 -16.36 -16.32
N ILE A 67 17.66 -15.51 -16.22
CA ILE A 67 18.08 -14.89 -14.97
C ILE A 67 17.89 -13.39 -15.07
N GLU A 68 17.36 -12.80 -14.03
CA GLU A 68 17.15 -11.35 -13.90
C GLU A 68 17.42 -10.89 -12.45
N PRO A 69 17.80 -9.61 -12.24
CA PRO A 69 17.76 -9.03 -10.90
C PRO A 69 16.33 -9.08 -10.36
N TRP A 70 16.15 -9.58 -9.13
CA TRP A 70 14.81 -9.64 -8.54
C TRP A 70 14.24 -8.24 -8.26
N LEU A 71 15.10 -7.32 -7.82
CA LEU A 71 14.75 -5.92 -7.56
C LEU A 71 15.55 -5.02 -8.50
N VAL A 72 14.96 -4.70 -9.64
CA VAL A 72 15.63 -4.01 -10.77
C VAL A 72 16.16 -2.62 -10.38
N SER A 73 15.49 -1.93 -9.47
CA SER A 73 15.86 -0.57 -9.04
C SER A 73 16.74 -0.54 -7.79
N ALA A 74 17.06 -1.70 -7.21
CA ALA A 74 17.87 -1.74 -5.99
C ALA A 74 19.35 -1.40 -6.27
N SER A 75 19.95 -0.70 -5.33
CA SER A 75 21.38 -0.31 -5.31
C SER A 75 22.11 -0.98 -4.14
N ASP A 76 23.42 -0.77 -4.03
CA ASP A 76 24.22 -1.25 -2.90
C ASP A 76 23.81 -0.61 -1.55
N GLN A 77 23.06 0.50 -1.58
CA GLN A 77 22.55 1.17 -0.38
C GLN A 77 21.25 0.55 0.14
N ASP A 78 20.52 -0.13 -0.73
CA ASP A 78 19.26 -0.78 -0.39
C ASP A 78 19.55 -2.13 0.27
N LYS A 79 19.30 -2.23 1.58
CA LYS A 79 19.66 -3.40 2.38
C LYS A 79 18.51 -3.90 3.23
N SER A 80 18.49 -5.21 3.42
CA SER A 80 17.71 -5.89 4.45
C SER A 80 18.69 -6.58 5.41
N GLY A 81 18.90 -6.00 6.59
CA GLY A 81 19.99 -6.40 7.49
C GLY A 81 21.36 -6.21 6.79
N ASP A 82 22.15 -7.28 6.72
CA ASP A 82 23.45 -7.26 6.07
C ASP A 82 23.41 -7.56 4.56
N ILE A 83 22.24 -7.82 4.00
CA ILE A 83 22.08 -8.22 2.60
C ILE A 83 21.79 -6.99 1.74
N ALA A 84 22.62 -6.71 0.74
CA ALA A 84 22.33 -5.73 -0.30
C ALA A 84 21.33 -6.32 -1.30
N LEU A 85 20.20 -5.62 -1.51
CA LEU A 85 19.06 -6.15 -2.25
C LEU A 85 19.32 -6.29 -3.76
N ASN A 86 20.24 -5.53 -4.31
CA ASN A 86 20.69 -5.66 -5.71
C ASN A 86 21.49 -6.94 -5.99
N ARG A 87 21.78 -7.75 -4.97
CA ARG A 87 22.48 -9.05 -5.08
C ARG A 87 21.54 -10.24 -5.15
N ILE A 88 20.24 -9.98 -5.17
CA ILE A 88 19.21 -11.01 -5.25
C ILE A 88 18.79 -11.16 -6.71
N TYR A 89 18.83 -12.39 -7.20
CA TYR A 89 18.49 -12.74 -8.57
C TYR A 89 17.39 -13.79 -8.58
N LYS A 90 16.53 -13.68 -9.59
CA LYS A 90 15.51 -14.66 -9.91
C LYS A 90 15.97 -15.48 -11.12
N ILE A 91 15.91 -16.80 -11.00
CA ILE A 91 16.06 -17.70 -12.14
C ILE A 91 14.73 -18.35 -12.45
N THR A 92 14.31 -18.27 -13.71
CA THR A 92 13.07 -18.85 -14.23
C THR A 92 13.40 -19.91 -15.28
N PHE A 93 12.81 -21.09 -15.17
CA PHE A 93 12.94 -22.19 -16.13
C PHE A 93 11.70 -22.29 -17.00
N SER A 94 11.87 -22.48 -18.31
CA SER A 94 10.73 -22.61 -19.24
C SER A 94 9.97 -23.92 -19.03
N ASP A 95 10.70 -25.02 -18.80
CA ASP A 95 10.15 -26.36 -18.60
C ASP A 95 11.04 -27.12 -17.62
N ILE A 96 10.53 -27.39 -16.42
CA ILE A 96 11.25 -28.09 -15.35
C ILE A 96 10.26 -28.82 -14.44
N ASP A 97 10.60 -30.03 -14.05
CA ASP A 97 9.86 -30.72 -13.00
C ASP A 97 10.38 -30.35 -11.61
N ARG A 98 9.54 -30.59 -10.60
CA ARG A 98 9.83 -30.21 -9.21
C ARG A 98 11.08 -30.87 -8.64
N SER A 99 11.38 -32.11 -9.06
CA SER A 99 12.56 -32.84 -8.57
C SER A 99 13.84 -32.25 -9.15
N SER A 100 13.82 -31.89 -10.41
CA SER A 100 14.93 -31.20 -11.08
C SER A 100 15.17 -29.80 -10.49
N LEU A 101 14.11 -29.04 -10.23
CA LEU A 101 14.21 -27.73 -9.56
C LEU A 101 14.83 -27.86 -8.16
N TYR A 102 14.43 -28.87 -7.39
CA TYR A 102 14.99 -29.16 -6.08
C TYR A 102 16.49 -29.52 -6.14
N ASN A 103 16.90 -30.30 -7.13
CA ASN A 103 18.31 -30.65 -7.35
C ASN A 103 19.14 -29.41 -7.71
N ILE A 104 18.61 -28.54 -8.59
CA ILE A 104 19.27 -27.27 -8.93
C ILE A 104 19.41 -26.39 -7.69
N LYS A 105 18.36 -26.26 -6.88
CA LYS A 105 18.42 -25.53 -5.63
C LYS A 105 19.54 -26.04 -4.69
N ASN A 106 19.68 -27.35 -4.58
CA ASN A 106 20.73 -27.92 -3.75
C ASN A 106 22.13 -27.72 -4.34
N ASN A 107 22.28 -27.78 -5.66
CA ASN A 107 23.55 -27.49 -6.32
C ASN A 107 23.96 -26.02 -6.14
N LEU A 108 23.01 -25.09 -6.29
CA LEU A 108 23.22 -23.66 -6.05
C LEU A 108 23.71 -23.39 -4.62
N LYS A 109 23.17 -24.09 -3.62
CA LYS A 109 23.59 -23.97 -2.22
C LYS A 109 25.04 -24.43 -1.96
N GLN A 110 25.62 -25.21 -2.85
CA GLN A 110 27.02 -25.68 -2.71
C GLN A 110 28.03 -24.70 -3.34
N ILE A 111 27.55 -23.68 -4.06
CA ILE A 111 28.43 -22.72 -4.73
C ILE A 111 28.88 -21.69 -3.69
N SER A 112 30.19 -21.54 -3.52
CA SER A 112 30.78 -20.69 -2.48
C SER A 112 30.45 -19.19 -2.65
N SER A 113 30.16 -18.76 -3.85
CA SER A 113 29.78 -17.36 -4.16
C SER A 113 28.32 -17.04 -3.85
N ILE A 114 27.52 -18.06 -3.56
CA ILE A 114 26.10 -17.89 -3.20
C ILE A 114 25.95 -17.83 -1.69
N TYR A 115 25.31 -16.76 -1.21
CA TYR A 115 24.96 -16.59 0.19
C TYR A 115 23.74 -17.41 0.60
N ARG A 116 22.66 -17.36 -0.24
CA ARG A 116 21.38 -18.00 0.07
C ARG A 116 20.62 -18.38 -1.21
N VAL A 117 19.86 -19.46 -1.15
CA VAL A 117 18.93 -19.90 -2.20
C VAL A 117 17.58 -20.21 -1.57
N GLU A 118 16.54 -19.67 -2.12
CA GLU A 118 15.16 -19.84 -1.63
C GLU A 118 14.23 -20.28 -2.75
N ASP A 119 13.11 -20.86 -2.36
CA ASP A 119 11.98 -21.04 -3.27
C ASP A 119 11.35 -19.67 -3.54
N ASP A 120 10.83 -19.50 -4.73
CA ASP A 120 10.01 -18.33 -5.05
C ASP A 120 8.58 -18.62 -4.57
N TYR A 121 8.24 -18.03 -3.44
CA TYR A 121 6.93 -18.21 -2.82
C TYR A 121 5.91 -17.37 -3.57
N LEU A 122 4.90 -18.03 -4.10
CA LEU A 122 3.72 -17.36 -4.65
C LEU A 122 2.89 -16.83 -3.46
N ARG A 123 2.99 -15.56 -3.22
CA ARG A 123 2.16 -14.91 -2.22
C ARG A 123 0.77 -14.75 -2.81
N LYS A 124 -0.23 -15.29 -2.13
CA LYS A 124 -1.63 -14.97 -2.36
C LYS A 124 -2.01 -13.93 -1.31
N PRO A 125 -2.73 -12.87 -1.68
CA PRO A 125 -3.28 -11.96 -0.71
C PRO A 125 -4.13 -12.75 0.28
N PHE A 126 -3.81 -12.64 1.58
CA PHE A 126 -4.64 -13.25 2.63
C PHE A 126 -5.78 -12.34 3.00
N TYR A 127 -5.55 -11.04 2.84
CA TYR A 127 -6.51 -10.04 3.20
C TYR A 127 -7.32 -9.58 1.98
N GLN A 128 -8.62 -9.54 2.14
CA GLN A 128 -9.56 -9.01 1.18
C GLN A 128 -10.53 -8.07 1.90
N PRO A 129 -10.58 -6.79 1.51
CA PRO A 129 -11.54 -5.84 2.07
C PRO A 129 -12.98 -6.29 1.90
N ASN A 130 -13.84 -5.89 2.85
CA ASN A 130 -15.25 -6.22 2.82
C ASN A 130 -16.10 -5.26 1.97
N ASP A 131 -15.47 -4.29 1.32
CA ASP A 131 -16.12 -3.26 0.52
C ASP A 131 -16.76 -3.85 -0.73
N PRO A 132 -18.03 -3.60 -0.99
CA PRO A 132 -18.81 -4.34 -1.99
C PRO A 132 -18.33 -4.12 -3.43
N LYS A 133 -17.60 -3.05 -3.72
CA LYS A 133 -17.04 -2.77 -5.04
C LYS A 133 -15.58 -3.19 -5.21
N TYR A 134 -14.92 -3.74 -4.18
CA TYR A 134 -13.53 -4.18 -4.24
C TYR A 134 -13.22 -5.04 -5.48
N ASN A 135 -14.03 -6.04 -5.75
CA ASN A 135 -13.84 -6.95 -6.89
C ASN A 135 -13.98 -6.28 -8.28
N GLN A 136 -14.40 -5.01 -8.33
CA GLN A 136 -14.50 -4.22 -9.57
C GLN A 136 -13.30 -3.29 -9.74
N GLN A 137 -12.42 -3.21 -8.74
CA GLN A 137 -11.27 -2.31 -8.70
C GLN A 137 -10.02 -2.99 -9.27
N TRP A 138 -9.99 -3.20 -10.57
CA TRP A 138 -8.91 -3.87 -11.31
C TRP A 138 -7.52 -3.29 -11.04
N PHE A 139 -7.43 -2.01 -10.69
CA PHE A 139 -6.18 -1.31 -10.44
C PHE A 139 -5.49 -1.75 -9.14
N ILE A 140 -6.22 -2.25 -8.14
CA ILE A 140 -5.67 -2.76 -6.89
C ILE A 140 -4.63 -3.86 -7.17
N GLU A 141 -5.02 -4.85 -7.97
CA GLU A 141 -4.12 -5.93 -8.42
C GLU A 141 -3.00 -5.37 -9.33
N GLN A 142 -3.33 -4.45 -10.23
CA GLN A 142 -2.37 -3.88 -11.18
C GLN A 142 -1.20 -3.15 -10.49
N VAL A 143 -1.45 -2.46 -9.40
CA VAL A 143 -0.43 -1.79 -8.59
C VAL A 143 0.08 -2.65 -7.43
N GLN A 144 -0.42 -3.86 -7.29
CA GLN A 144 -0.09 -4.83 -6.23
C GLN A 144 -0.37 -4.30 -4.81
N ALA A 145 -1.40 -3.48 -4.65
CA ALA A 145 -1.78 -2.95 -3.35
C ALA A 145 -2.26 -4.05 -2.40
N ASP A 146 -3.03 -4.99 -2.90
CA ASP A 146 -3.47 -6.19 -2.19
C ASP A 146 -2.30 -7.01 -1.63
N VAL A 147 -1.21 -7.14 -2.39
CA VAL A 147 0.02 -7.81 -1.93
C VAL A 147 0.77 -6.96 -0.89
N ALA A 148 0.74 -5.64 -1.06
CA ALA A 148 1.37 -4.73 -0.10
C ALA A 148 0.66 -4.75 1.26
N TRP A 149 -0.66 -4.85 1.28
CA TRP A 149 -1.44 -4.91 2.54
C TRP A 149 -1.12 -6.15 3.38
N ASP A 150 -0.67 -7.26 2.77
CA ASP A 150 -0.21 -8.45 3.50
C ASP A 150 1.05 -8.21 4.37
N LEU A 151 1.67 -7.02 4.29
CA LEU A 151 2.75 -6.64 5.19
C LEU A 151 2.26 -6.25 6.59
N TRP A 152 0.96 -5.95 6.74
CA TRP A 152 0.30 -5.63 8.01
C TRP A 152 -0.44 -6.85 8.55
N ASP A 153 -0.53 -6.98 9.85
CA ASP A 153 -1.32 -8.01 10.54
C ASP A 153 -2.77 -7.54 10.68
N ILE A 154 -3.49 -7.46 9.56
CA ILE A 154 -4.89 -7.04 9.53
C ILE A 154 -5.77 -8.13 10.17
N PRO A 155 -6.70 -7.83 11.10
CA PRO A 155 -7.18 -6.48 11.47
C PRO A 155 -6.45 -5.82 12.65
N ASN A 156 -5.36 -6.39 13.17
CA ASN A 156 -4.67 -5.84 14.34
C ASN A 156 -3.87 -4.58 13.99
N GLU A 157 -3.42 -4.48 12.74
CA GLU A 157 -2.73 -3.32 12.17
C GLU A 157 -3.50 -2.85 10.94
N ILE A 158 -3.56 -1.54 10.72
CA ILE A 158 -4.25 -0.94 9.57
C ILE A 158 -3.19 -0.40 8.59
N PRO A 159 -3.24 -0.77 7.30
CA PRO A 159 -2.35 -0.21 6.30
C PRO A 159 -2.44 1.32 6.22
N GLY A 160 -1.29 1.98 6.06
CA GLY A 160 -1.20 3.44 6.09
C GLY A 160 -1.03 4.01 7.51
N SER A 161 -1.14 5.31 7.64
CA SER A 161 -1.08 6.03 8.92
C SER A 161 -1.93 7.29 8.87
N ALA A 162 -2.66 7.55 9.95
CA ALA A 162 -3.42 8.79 10.12
C ALA A 162 -2.53 10.05 10.19
N ASP A 163 -1.22 9.87 10.46
CA ASP A 163 -0.23 10.95 10.45
C ASP A 163 0.22 11.31 9.02
N ILE A 164 -0.19 10.55 8.02
CA ILE A 164 0.14 10.81 6.61
C ILE A 164 -1.02 11.57 5.97
N LEU A 165 -0.72 12.77 5.56
CA LEU A 165 -1.65 13.66 4.88
C LEU A 165 -1.45 13.57 3.36
N LEU A 166 -2.52 13.25 2.64
CA LEU A 166 -2.55 13.15 1.19
C LEU A 166 -3.33 14.34 0.62
N ALA A 167 -2.64 15.33 0.07
CA ALA A 167 -3.29 16.47 -0.53
C ALA A 167 -3.91 16.11 -1.89
N SER A 168 -5.23 16.24 -2.01
CA SER A 168 -5.97 16.13 -3.27
C SER A 168 -6.15 17.53 -3.87
N VAL A 169 -5.26 17.91 -4.80
CA VAL A 169 -5.29 19.20 -5.51
C VAL A 169 -6.06 19.01 -6.81
N ASP A 170 -7.38 19.23 -6.77
CA ASP A 170 -8.28 18.82 -7.86
C ASP A 170 -9.54 19.71 -7.94
N THR A 171 -10.61 19.17 -8.45
CA THR A 171 -11.92 19.85 -8.64
C THR A 171 -12.75 20.00 -7.37
N GLY A 172 -12.17 19.70 -6.21
CA GLY A 172 -12.83 19.62 -4.92
C GLY A 172 -13.23 18.19 -4.55
N VAL A 173 -13.52 17.98 -3.29
CA VAL A 173 -13.88 16.68 -2.71
C VAL A 173 -15.24 16.77 -2.03
N ASP A 174 -16.13 15.84 -2.35
CA ASP A 174 -17.42 15.59 -1.66
C ASP A 174 -17.11 14.99 -0.29
N TRP A 175 -16.66 15.85 0.64
CA TRP A 175 -16.03 15.47 1.89
C TRP A 175 -16.99 14.79 2.87
N ASP A 176 -18.28 15.08 2.80
CA ASP A 176 -19.33 14.45 3.61
C ASP A 176 -19.82 13.11 3.03
N HIS A 177 -19.22 12.67 1.90
CA HIS A 177 -19.50 11.36 1.33
C HIS A 177 -19.23 10.25 2.32
N ALA A 178 -20.18 9.32 2.48
CA ALA A 178 -20.13 8.26 3.49
C ALA A 178 -18.86 7.37 3.44
N ASP A 179 -18.18 7.31 2.30
CA ASP A 179 -16.96 6.53 2.09
C ASP A 179 -15.67 7.37 2.29
N LEU A 180 -15.78 8.67 2.52
CA LEU A 180 -14.65 9.60 2.62
C LEU A 180 -14.55 10.27 3.98
N VAL A 181 -15.66 10.65 4.57
CA VAL A 181 -15.73 11.57 5.73
C VAL A 181 -14.80 11.16 6.89
N ASN A 182 -14.67 9.86 7.17
CA ASN A 182 -13.81 9.36 8.25
C ASN A 182 -12.31 9.58 7.97
N ASN A 183 -11.93 9.78 6.71
CA ASN A 183 -10.54 9.98 6.28
C ASN A 183 -10.28 11.40 5.78
N ILE A 184 -11.23 12.31 5.88
CA ILE A 184 -10.98 13.73 5.68
C ILE A 184 -10.08 14.24 6.81
N TRP A 185 -9.06 15.00 6.43
CA TRP A 185 -8.23 15.70 7.40
C TRP A 185 -9.05 16.83 8.04
N GLN A 186 -8.88 16.98 9.33
CA GLN A 186 -9.51 18.01 10.13
C GLN A 186 -8.43 18.93 10.68
N ASN A 187 -8.55 20.23 10.41
CA ASN A 187 -7.65 21.22 10.95
C ASN A 187 -7.99 21.51 12.42
N LEU A 188 -7.40 20.75 13.35
CA LEU A 188 -7.65 20.98 14.77
C LEU A 188 -6.99 22.26 15.32
N GLY A 189 -6.29 23.01 14.49
CA GLY A 189 -5.87 24.36 14.80
C GLY A 189 -7.05 25.35 14.81
N GLU A 190 -8.07 25.04 13.98
CA GLU A 190 -9.32 25.78 13.85
C GLU A 190 -10.45 25.28 14.79
N ASP A 191 -10.16 24.34 15.69
CA ASP A 191 -11.09 23.84 16.73
C ASP A 191 -11.31 24.91 17.81
N ALA A 192 -12.20 25.84 17.54
CA ALA A 192 -12.40 27.02 18.38
C ALA A 192 -13.16 26.73 19.68
N ASP A 193 -14.04 25.75 19.67
CA ASP A 193 -14.79 25.36 20.87
C ASP A 193 -14.11 24.29 21.73
N GLY A 194 -13.04 23.65 21.16
CA GLY A 194 -12.14 22.77 21.88
C GLY A 194 -12.68 21.35 22.11
N ASP A 195 -13.59 20.88 21.28
CA ASP A 195 -14.19 19.54 21.40
C ASP A 195 -13.36 18.45 20.72
N GLY A 196 -12.38 18.81 19.89
CA GLY A 196 -11.40 17.91 19.25
C GLY A 196 -11.80 17.43 17.87
N GLN A 197 -12.74 18.08 17.18
CA GLN A 197 -13.16 17.78 15.83
C GLN A 197 -13.61 19.05 15.12
N THR A 198 -13.50 19.08 13.78
CA THR A 198 -13.99 20.15 12.92
C THR A 198 -15.09 19.68 11.96
N ILE A 199 -15.50 18.41 12.09
CA ILE A 199 -16.61 17.78 11.37
C ILE A 199 -17.50 17.07 12.38
N GLU A 200 -18.77 17.35 12.36
CA GLU A 200 -19.76 16.74 13.24
C GLU A 200 -20.88 16.02 12.50
N TYR A 201 -21.53 15.05 13.18
CA TYR A 201 -22.72 14.40 12.67
C TYR A 201 -23.98 14.93 13.37
N ILE A 202 -24.67 15.89 12.74
CA ILE A 202 -25.81 16.59 13.32
C ILE A 202 -27.09 16.29 12.53
N ASN A 203 -28.14 15.87 13.22
CA ASN A 203 -29.46 15.59 12.65
C ASN A 203 -29.50 14.58 11.49
N GLY A 204 -28.51 13.70 11.38
CA GLY A 204 -28.45 12.68 10.34
C GLY A 204 -27.57 13.04 9.14
N GLU A 205 -26.84 14.14 9.21
CA GLU A 205 -25.95 14.64 8.16
C GLU A 205 -24.58 14.99 8.76
N TRP A 206 -23.52 14.83 7.97
CA TRP A 206 -22.21 15.34 8.30
C TRP A 206 -22.15 16.83 7.95
N VAL A 207 -21.66 17.64 8.86
CA VAL A 207 -21.54 19.10 8.71
C VAL A 207 -20.17 19.55 9.23
N LEU A 208 -19.67 20.68 8.73
CA LEU A 208 -18.58 21.38 9.40
C LEU A 208 -19.07 21.84 10.77
N ASP A 209 -18.22 21.76 11.79
CA ASP A 209 -18.61 22.12 13.14
C ASP A 209 -19.06 23.57 13.22
N PRO A 210 -20.33 23.83 13.60
CA PRO A 210 -20.81 25.18 13.76
C PRO A 210 -20.13 25.97 14.89
N GLY A 211 -19.49 25.29 15.84
CA GLY A 211 -18.72 25.89 16.92
C GLY A 211 -17.42 26.53 16.45
N ASP A 212 -16.88 26.00 15.37
CA ASP A 212 -15.60 26.39 14.81
C ASP A 212 -15.72 27.44 13.70
N ILE A 213 -16.87 27.55 13.04
CA ILE A 213 -17.12 28.57 12.01
C ILE A 213 -17.33 29.93 12.70
N ASN A 214 -16.25 30.61 13.03
CA ASN A 214 -16.29 31.84 13.83
C ASN A 214 -15.78 33.10 13.08
N GLY A 215 -15.20 32.92 11.87
CA GLY A 215 -14.66 34.00 11.03
C GLY A 215 -13.30 34.52 11.51
N VAL A 216 -12.58 33.70 12.26
CA VAL A 216 -11.21 33.95 12.75
C VAL A 216 -10.32 32.84 12.24
N ASP A 217 -9.10 33.12 11.92
CA ASP A 217 -8.00 32.19 11.68
C ASP A 217 -7.39 31.86 13.06
N ASP A 218 -7.84 30.77 13.67
CA ASP A 218 -7.53 30.43 15.05
C ASP A 218 -6.13 29.80 15.19
N ASP A 219 -5.58 29.20 14.14
CA ASP A 219 -4.27 28.57 14.18
C ASP A 219 -3.11 29.50 13.80
N ASP A 220 -3.39 30.59 13.11
CA ASP A 220 -2.41 31.64 12.72
C ASP A 220 -1.13 31.03 12.09
N TRP A 221 -1.30 29.88 11.41
CA TRP A 221 -0.23 29.01 10.93
C TRP A 221 0.81 29.71 10.05
N ASP A 222 0.38 30.62 9.23
CA ASP A 222 1.22 31.30 8.23
C ASP A 222 1.79 32.63 8.74
N ASN A 223 1.52 32.99 10.00
CA ASN A 223 1.84 34.29 10.59
C ASN A 223 1.30 35.51 9.79
N ALA A 224 0.22 35.30 9.05
CA ALA A 224 -0.51 36.30 8.30
C ALA A 224 -1.97 36.32 8.75
N PRO A 225 -2.27 36.98 9.87
CA PRO A 225 -3.60 37.00 10.47
C PRO A 225 -4.70 37.33 9.45
N GLY A 226 -5.71 36.45 9.39
CA GLY A 226 -6.84 36.58 8.50
C GLY A 226 -6.64 35.99 7.09
N THR A 227 -5.64 35.14 6.91
CA THR A 227 -5.54 34.20 5.80
C THR A 227 -6.01 32.82 6.28
N TYR A 228 -6.62 32.04 5.39
CA TYR A 228 -7.12 30.67 5.69
C TYR A 228 -8.13 30.60 6.85
N ILE A 229 -9.01 31.63 6.94
CA ILE A 229 -10.07 31.70 7.97
C ILE A 229 -11.01 30.50 7.87
N ASP A 230 -11.26 29.82 8.99
CA ASP A 230 -12.13 28.66 9.13
C ASP A 230 -11.76 27.54 8.10
N ASP A 231 -10.48 27.26 7.84
CA ASP A 231 -10.04 26.23 6.89
C ASP A 231 -10.09 24.81 7.48
N LEU A 232 -11.25 24.47 8.05
CA LEU A 232 -11.53 23.29 8.88
C LEU A 232 -11.14 21.97 8.25
N ILE A 233 -11.19 21.85 6.90
CA ILE A 233 -10.95 20.57 6.17
C ILE A 233 -10.12 20.75 4.89
N GLY A 234 -9.72 21.96 4.56
CA GLY A 234 -9.00 22.29 3.35
C GLY A 234 -9.33 23.67 2.80
N TRP A 235 -8.93 23.94 1.55
CA TRP A 235 -9.00 25.27 0.97
C TRP A 235 -9.36 25.28 -0.50
N ASP A 236 -10.07 26.33 -0.95
CA ASP A 236 -10.31 26.64 -2.37
C ASP A 236 -9.58 27.92 -2.79
N PRO A 237 -8.32 27.85 -3.29
CA PRO A 237 -7.62 29.04 -3.79
C PRO A 237 -8.22 29.63 -5.06
N SER A 238 -9.15 28.97 -5.72
CA SER A 238 -9.84 29.47 -6.91
C SER A 238 -11.18 30.16 -6.59
N GLY A 239 -11.82 29.75 -5.51
CA GLY A 239 -12.99 30.31 -4.88
C GLY A 239 -14.17 30.73 -5.75
N LEU A 240 -15.16 31.24 -5.11
CA LEU A 240 -16.29 31.86 -5.83
C LEU A 240 -15.85 33.22 -6.36
N ASN A 241 -16.04 33.48 -7.66
CA ASN A 241 -15.66 34.74 -8.35
C ASN A 241 -14.14 35.04 -8.33
N GLY A 242 -13.28 34.03 -8.18
CA GLY A 242 -11.84 34.22 -8.18
C GLY A 242 -11.27 34.79 -6.88
N LEU A 243 -12.04 34.73 -5.81
CA LEU A 243 -11.59 34.96 -4.44
C LEU A 243 -11.47 33.61 -3.78
N ASP A 244 -10.39 33.37 -3.10
CA ASP A 244 -10.17 32.18 -2.30
C ASP A 244 -11.18 32.07 -1.15
N ASP A 245 -11.53 30.83 -0.79
CA ASP A 245 -12.44 30.54 0.31
C ASP A 245 -12.16 29.17 0.95
N ASN A 246 -12.85 28.89 2.06
CA ASN A 246 -12.74 27.68 2.84
C ASN A 246 -13.69 26.55 2.41
N ASP A 247 -14.26 26.61 1.20
CA ASP A 247 -15.15 25.57 0.68
C ASP A 247 -14.44 24.67 -0.37
N PRO A 248 -13.75 23.59 0.06
CA PRO A 248 -13.08 22.68 -0.87
C PRO A 248 -14.05 21.68 -1.54
N SER A 249 -15.36 21.85 -1.40
CA SER A 249 -16.38 21.01 -2.03
C SER A 249 -16.38 21.17 -3.56
N PRO A 250 -16.80 20.14 -4.33
CA PRO A 250 -16.97 20.28 -5.76
C PRO A 250 -18.04 21.31 -6.10
N LYS A 251 -17.93 21.93 -7.27
CA LYS A 251 -18.94 22.90 -7.73
C LYS A 251 -20.34 22.29 -7.69
N SER A 252 -21.32 23.10 -7.26
CA SER A 252 -22.72 22.69 -7.21
C SER A 252 -23.21 22.19 -8.57
N GLY A 253 -24.01 21.12 -8.59
CA GLY A 253 -24.45 20.47 -9.81
C GLY A 253 -23.43 19.44 -10.36
N ALA A 254 -22.30 19.20 -9.69
CA ALA A 254 -21.44 18.08 -9.96
C ALA A 254 -22.23 16.77 -9.81
N ASN A 255 -21.96 15.84 -10.71
CA ASN A 255 -22.55 14.52 -10.66
C ASN A 255 -21.46 13.46 -10.89
N SER A 256 -21.76 12.22 -10.59
CA SER A 256 -20.79 11.11 -10.64
C SER A 256 -20.10 10.89 -12.01
N TRP A 257 -20.57 11.57 -13.04
CA TRP A 257 -20.05 11.46 -14.41
C TRP A 257 -19.53 12.81 -14.95
N GLY A 258 -19.65 13.88 -14.16
CA GLY A 258 -19.18 15.20 -14.55
C GLY A 258 -17.72 15.45 -14.21
N THR A 259 -17.11 16.44 -14.86
CA THR A 259 -15.74 16.88 -14.59
C THR A 259 -15.52 17.20 -13.11
N TRP A 260 -16.54 17.79 -12.47
CA TRP A 260 -16.48 18.22 -11.07
C TRP A 260 -16.48 17.10 -10.04
N ALA A 261 -16.82 15.87 -10.44
CA ALA A 261 -16.71 14.69 -9.59
C ALA A 261 -15.31 14.07 -9.60
N HIS A 262 -14.39 14.61 -10.41
CA HIS A 262 -13.06 14.04 -10.59
C HIS A 262 -12.27 14.01 -9.27
N GLY A 263 -12.18 15.13 -8.55
CA GLY A 263 -11.46 15.21 -7.28
C GLY A 263 -12.00 14.26 -6.20
N THR A 264 -13.34 14.13 -6.11
CA THR A 264 -13.96 13.16 -5.21
C THR A 264 -13.58 11.72 -5.58
N HIS A 265 -13.55 11.39 -6.88
CA HIS A 265 -13.12 10.06 -7.32
C HIS A 265 -11.65 9.79 -7.00
N VAL A 266 -10.77 10.76 -7.27
CA VAL A 266 -9.34 10.66 -6.93
C VAL A 266 -9.15 10.49 -5.43
N ALA A 267 -9.83 11.29 -4.60
CA ALA A 267 -9.81 11.15 -3.14
C ALA A 267 -10.23 9.74 -2.68
N GLY A 268 -11.28 9.18 -3.31
CA GLY A 268 -11.72 7.81 -3.03
C GLY A 268 -10.66 6.75 -3.33
N LEU A 269 -9.93 6.89 -4.42
CA LEU A 269 -8.83 5.97 -4.75
C LEU A 269 -7.66 6.09 -3.77
N LEU A 270 -7.38 7.28 -3.28
CA LEU A 270 -6.31 7.56 -2.34
C LEU A 270 -6.60 6.97 -0.95
N ALA A 271 -7.71 7.34 -0.34
CA ALA A 271 -8.02 7.04 1.05
C ALA A 271 -9.53 6.99 1.36
N SER A 272 -10.37 6.30 0.56
CA SER A 272 -11.71 5.94 1.02
C SER A 272 -11.62 5.04 2.26
N SER A 273 -12.67 5.09 3.09
CA SER A 273 -12.79 4.24 4.27
C SER A 273 -12.88 2.78 3.86
N THR A 274 -11.79 2.05 4.02
CA THR A 274 -11.72 0.62 3.66
C THR A 274 -12.21 -0.25 4.81
N ASP A 275 -12.81 -1.40 4.51
CA ASP A 275 -13.45 -2.31 5.47
C ASP A 275 -14.68 -1.75 6.20
N ASN A 276 -15.36 -0.83 5.58
CA ASN A 276 -16.57 -0.23 6.14
C ASN A 276 -17.89 -0.87 5.62
N SER A 277 -17.77 -1.91 4.78
CA SER A 277 -18.91 -2.59 4.10
C SER A 277 -19.68 -1.66 3.14
N TYR A 278 -19.05 -0.61 2.67
CA TYR A 278 -19.61 0.39 1.77
C TYR A 278 -18.61 0.76 0.66
N GLY A 279 -19.06 1.21 -0.50
CA GLY A 279 -18.28 1.81 -1.56
C GLY A 279 -17.11 0.98 -2.08
N ILE A 280 -15.92 1.56 -2.03
CA ILE A 280 -14.67 1.07 -2.60
C ILE A 280 -13.57 0.99 -1.54
N SER A 281 -12.56 0.15 -1.81
CA SER A 281 -11.33 0.14 -1.01
C SER A 281 -10.34 1.17 -1.55
N SER A 282 -9.56 1.78 -0.68
CA SER A 282 -8.49 2.71 -1.05
C SER A 282 -7.11 2.06 -0.98
N ILE A 283 -6.12 2.72 -1.57
CA ILE A 283 -4.72 2.25 -1.50
C ILE A 283 -4.16 2.43 -0.08
N ALA A 284 -4.49 3.54 0.58
CA ALA A 284 -3.95 3.93 1.88
C ALA A 284 -5.05 4.04 2.94
N PHE A 285 -5.50 2.91 3.48
CA PHE A 285 -6.67 2.74 4.36
C PHE A 285 -6.85 3.82 5.42
N ASN A 286 -5.77 4.23 6.07
CA ASN A 286 -5.79 5.05 7.28
C ASN A 286 -5.12 6.41 7.08
N SER A 287 -4.77 6.77 5.86
CA SER A 287 -4.23 8.11 5.58
C SER A 287 -5.34 9.13 5.48
N LYS A 288 -5.02 10.39 5.76
CA LYS A 288 -5.99 11.49 5.73
C LYS A 288 -5.91 12.26 4.42
N ILE A 289 -7.04 12.78 3.97
CA ILE A 289 -7.17 13.59 2.75
C ILE A 289 -7.31 15.06 3.14
N LEU A 290 -6.37 15.88 2.67
CA LEU A 290 -6.51 17.34 2.63
C LEU A 290 -7.10 17.72 1.26
N SER A 291 -8.26 18.33 1.24
CA SER A 291 -8.88 18.80 0.01
C SER A 291 -8.38 20.18 -0.36
N VAL A 292 -7.81 20.33 -1.57
CA VAL A 292 -7.42 21.63 -2.16
C VAL A 292 -8.09 21.73 -3.51
N LYS A 293 -9.11 22.58 -3.59
CA LYS A 293 -9.86 22.78 -4.84
C LYS A 293 -9.20 23.86 -5.68
N VAL A 294 -8.93 23.58 -6.96
CA VAL A 294 -8.22 24.49 -7.89
C VAL A 294 -8.99 24.74 -9.20
N SER A 295 -10.31 24.74 -9.20
CA SER A 295 -11.10 24.77 -10.44
C SER A 295 -12.29 25.75 -10.40
#